data_32ebe89a3ca039b31201e4c8e8d969c1
#
_entry.id   32ebe89a3ca039b31201e4c8e8d969c1
#
_cell.length_a   1.000
_cell.length_b   1.000
_cell.length_c   1.000
_cell.angle_alpha   90.00
_cell.angle_beta   90.00
_cell.angle_gamma   90.00
#
_symmetry.space_group_name_H-M   'P 1'
#
loop_
_entity.id
_entity.type
_entity.pdbx_description
1 polymer ?
#
loop_
_entity_poly.entity_id
_entity_poly.type
_entity_poly.pdbx_seq_one_letter_code
_entity_poly.pdbx_strand_id
1 'polypeptide(L)'
;MKIASLQPSISIILDRLGRLDVLAACTRYCLEAVPALRDRGLAVVRDSWSTSSEELLSARPDLVIASVPYRQESLAAILKAGCPVLALAPHSLRDIEQDIRLIASVVGVPEKGEAVIAEMRSEIEAVRSRADSLADKPLVYCEEWGKPLIHSQLWVKELVEAAGGIFLGQPGQVTSAEAIAVADPEVVIAAWCGAGDRVPLEKLAARSGWSGMRAVRSGRVYCIRDEWLNTPAPTLIHGLRALVAALHPDIPGTPEAIPRRLENPSTAACV
;
A
#
# COMPACT_ATOMS: atom_id res chain seq x y z
N MET A 1 2.36 2.81 28.14
CA MET A 1 1.19 2.66 27.24
C MET A 1 1.43 1.47 26.35
N LYS A 2 0.45 0.57 26.27
CA LYS A 2 0.45 -0.64 25.45
C LYS A 2 -0.54 -0.47 24.31
N ILE A 3 -0.10 -0.68 23.08
CA ILE A 3 -0.92 -0.48 21.86
C ILE A 3 -1.20 -1.83 21.20
N ALA A 4 -2.43 -2.01 20.74
CA ALA A 4 -2.77 -3.06 19.79
C ALA A 4 -2.90 -2.45 18.39
N SER A 5 -2.09 -2.95 17.45
CA SER A 5 -2.11 -2.55 16.04
C SER A 5 -2.98 -3.50 15.23
N LEU A 6 -4.06 -3.00 14.65
CA LEU A 6 -4.97 -3.82 13.83
C LEU A 6 -4.67 -3.77 12.32
N GLN A 7 -3.68 -2.98 11.90
CA GLN A 7 -3.31 -2.85 10.49
C GLN A 7 -1.78 -2.75 10.31
N PRO A 8 -1.23 -3.29 9.22
CA PRO A 8 0.19 -3.17 8.89
C PRO A 8 0.71 -1.73 8.87
N SER A 9 -0.08 -0.79 8.34
CA SER A 9 0.29 0.63 8.28
C SER A 9 0.72 1.20 9.63
N ILE A 10 -0.02 0.87 10.69
CA ILE A 10 0.25 1.32 12.06
C ILE A 10 1.57 0.75 12.56
N SER A 11 1.79 -0.56 12.36
CA SER A 11 3.02 -1.23 12.76
C SER A 11 4.24 -0.70 12.01
N ILE A 12 4.11 -0.40 10.71
CA ILE A 12 5.16 0.21 9.90
C ILE A 12 5.48 1.63 10.40
N ILE A 13 4.45 2.44 10.69
CA ILE A 13 4.65 3.78 11.25
C ILE A 13 5.39 3.69 12.59
N LEU A 14 4.98 2.79 13.49
CA LEU A 14 5.64 2.59 14.78
C LEU A 14 7.09 2.12 14.62
N ASP A 15 7.38 1.27 13.64
CA ASP A 15 8.73 0.84 13.31
C ASP A 15 9.61 2.02 12.86
N ARG A 16 9.12 2.82 11.93
CA ARG A 16 9.81 4.03 11.45
C ARG A 16 10.04 5.06 12.54
N LEU A 17 9.13 5.15 13.51
CA LEU A 17 9.28 6.01 14.70
C LEU A 17 10.24 5.42 15.76
N GLY A 18 10.66 4.15 15.61
CA GLY A 18 11.47 3.45 16.60
C GLY A 18 10.69 3.15 17.88
N ARG A 19 9.37 2.90 17.78
CA ARG A 19 8.46 2.71 18.92
C ARG A 19 7.73 1.35 18.86
N LEU A 20 8.38 0.30 18.37
CA LEU A 20 7.84 -1.06 18.46
C LEU A 20 7.74 -1.57 19.92
N ASP A 21 8.40 -0.89 20.87
CA ASP A 21 8.34 -1.20 22.30
C ASP A 21 6.96 -1.01 22.93
N VAL A 22 6.12 -0.18 22.32
CA VAL A 22 4.75 0.08 22.83
C VAL A 22 3.74 -0.97 22.38
N LEU A 23 4.07 -1.87 21.42
CA LEU A 23 3.14 -2.87 20.94
C LEU A 23 2.94 -3.99 21.96
N ALA A 24 1.68 -4.33 22.24
CA ALA A 24 1.24 -5.48 23.04
C ALA A 24 0.57 -6.55 22.18
N ALA A 25 -0.08 -6.13 21.07
CA ALA A 25 -0.73 -7.02 20.12
C ALA A 25 -0.62 -6.47 18.70
N CYS A 26 -0.60 -7.38 17.73
CA CYS A 26 -0.65 -7.03 16.31
C CYS A 26 -1.33 -8.16 15.51
N THR A 27 -1.64 -7.90 14.23
CA THR A 27 -2.18 -8.93 13.35
C THR A 27 -1.05 -9.73 12.69
N ARG A 28 -1.39 -10.90 12.11
CA ARG A 28 -0.43 -11.67 11.29
C ARG A 28 0.15 -10.84 10.12
N TYR A 29 -0.65 -9.97 9.53
CA TYR A 29 -0.20 -9.09 8.43
C TYR A 29 0.84 -8.07 8.91
N CYS A 30 0.76 -7.64 10.17
CA CYS A 30 1.79 -6.79 10.78
C CYS A 30 3.13 -7.54 10.89
N LEU A 31 3.12 -8.84 11.23
CA LEU A 31 4.32 -9.68 11.29
C LEU A 31 4.96 -9.92 9.91
N GLU A 32 4.14 -9.92 8.86
CA GLU A 32 4.63 -10.01 7.48
C GLU A 32 5.28 -8.70 7.03
N ALA A 33 4.62 -7.57 7.31
CA ALA A 33 5.08 -6.24 6.91
C ALA A 33 6.28 -5.73 7.75
N VAL A 34 6.36 -6.12 9.02
CA VAL A 34 7.43 -5.71 9.96
C VAL A 34 8.04 -6.96 10.60
N PRO A 35 9.01 -7.63 9.95
CA PRO A 35 9.62 -8.87 10.45
C PRO A 35 10.22 -8.77 11.86
N ALA A 36 10.68 -7.58 12.27
CA ALA A 36 11.20 -7.31 13.62
C ALA A 36 10.19 -7.55 14.75
N LEU A 37 8.90 -7.75 14.44
CA LEU A 37 7.86 -8.08 15.41
C LEU A 37 7.83 -9.57 15.78
N ARG A 38 8.39 -10.46 14.96
CA ARG A 38 8.23 -11.93 15.11
C ARG A 38 8.77 -12.46 16.42
N ASP A 39 9.88 -11.89 16.90
CA ASP A 39 10.59 -12.36 18.10
C ASP A 39 10.24 -11.57 19.36
N ARG A 40 9.21 -10.70 19.31
CA ARG A 40 8.85 -9.82 20.44
C ARG A 40 7.82 -10.41 21.41
N GLY A 41 7.32 -11.63 21.16
CA GLY A 41 6.35 -12.27 22.06
C GLY A 41 5.00 -11.55 22.14
N LEU A 42 4.61 -10.85 21.07
CA LEU A 42 3.35 -10.10 20.99
C LEU A 42 2.15 -11.06 20.88
N ALA A 43 1.00 -10.65 21.42
CA ALA A 43 -0.25 -11.32 21.13
C ALA A 43 -0.61 -11.12 19.65
N VAL A 44 -0.81 -12.22 18.92
CA VAL A 44 -1.23 -12.17 17.52
C VAL A 44 -2.74 -12.30 17.48
N VAL A 45 -3.40 -11.21 17.12
CA VAL A 45 -4.85 -11.14 16.97
C VAL A 45 -5.24 -11.25 15.49
N ARG A 46 -6.52 -11.56 15.24
CA ARG A 46 -7.06 -11.51 13.89
C ARG A 46 -7.00 -10.09 13.33
N ASP A 47 -7.35 -9.92 12.09
CA ASP A 47 -7.38 -8.62 11.43
C ASP A 47 -8.53 -7.72 11.93
N SER A 48 -8.57 -6.46 11.48
CA SER A 48 -9.60 -5.47 11.85
C SER A 48 -11.03 -5.86 11.45
N TRP A 49 -11.21 -6.85 10.55
CA TRP A 49 -12.50 -7.33 10.10
C TRP A 49 -13.08 -8.42 10.99
N SER A 50 -12.24 -9.28 11.54
CA SER A 50 -12.66 -10.50 12.23
C SER A 50 -12.26 -10.56 13.70
N THR A 51 -11.46 -9.62 14.21
CA THR A 51 -11.02 -9.57 15.61
C THR A 51 -12.22 -9.37 16.54
N SER A 52 -12.33 -10.24 17.55
CA SER A 52 -13.29 -10.06 18.64
C SER A 52 -12.71 -9.17 19.73
N SER A 53 -13.59 -8.47 20.46
CA SER A 53 -13.16 -7.67 21.61
C SER A 53 -12.47 -8.51 22.69
N GLU A 54 -12.91 -9.75 22.93
CA GLU A 54 -12.33 -10.67 23.89
C GLU A 54 -10.88 -11.03 23.55
N GLU A 55 -10.61 -11.41 22.28
CA GLU A 55 -9.28 -11.73 21.78
C GLU A 55 -8.32 -10.53 21.98
N LEU A 56 -8.78 -9.33 21.66
CA LEU A 56 -7.99 -8.12 21.78
C LEU A 56 -7.72 -7.74 23.23
N LEU A 57 -8.73 -7.84 24.11
CA LEU A 57 -8.64 -7.48 25.52
C LEU A 57 -7.74 -8.44 26.30
N SER A 58 -7.53 -9.68 25.82
CA SER A 58 -6.59 -10.62 26.44
C SER A 58 -5.15 -10.08 26.44
N ALA A 59 -4.80 -9.25 25.46
CA ALA A 59 -3.50 -8.54 25.38
C ALA A 59 -3.40 -7.33 26.31
N ARG A 60 -4.50 -6.93 26.95
CA ARG A 60 -4.61 -5.76 27.85
C ARG A 60 -4.01 -4.48 27.24
N PRO A 61 -4.44 -4.06 26.04
CA PRO A 61 -3.96 -2.81 25.46
C PRO A 61 -4.60 -1.62 26.19
N ASP A 62 -3.83 -0.53 26.32
CA ASP A 62 -4.34 0.76 26.79
C ASP A 62 -5.03 1.52 25.65
N LEU A 63 -4.66 1.21 24.39
CA LEU A 63 -5.17 1.82 23.18
C LEU A 63 -5.16 0.82 22.03
N VAL A 64 -6.23 0.80 21.27
CA VAL A 64 -6.30 0.11 19.97
C VAL A 64 -6.16 1.15 18.87
N ILE A 65 -5.27 0.92 17.91
CA ILE A 65 -5.20 1.72 16.70
C ILE A 65 -5.63 0.86 15.52
N ALA A 66 -6.62 1.36 14.77
CA ALA A 66 -7.14 0.75 13.56
C ALA A 66 -7.02 1.73 12.38
N SER A 67 -6.85 1.22 11.18
CA SER A 67 -6.89 2.00 9.94
C SER A 67 -7.76 1.29 8.91
N VAL A 68 -8.13 1.98 7.85
CA VAL A 68 -8.91 1.39 6.75
C VAL A 68 -8.16 0.23 6.08
N PRO A 69 -8.87 -0.82 5.62
CA PRO A 69 -10.29 -1.08 5.82
C PRO A 69 -10.58 -1.70 7.20
N TYR A 70 -11.72 -1.35 7.79
CA TYR A 70 -12.21 -1.93 9.06
C TYR A 70 -13.73 -2.11 9.05
N ARG A 71 -14.23 -2.98 9.93
CA ARG A 71 -15.67 -3.12 10.16
C ARG A 71 -16.10 -2.27 11.33
N GLN A 72 -17.14 -1.46 11.14
CA GLN A 72 -17.67 -0.59 12.18
C GLN A 72 -18.12 -1.38 13.41
N GLU A 73 -18.74 -2.54 13.21
CA GLU A 73 -19.21 -3.40 14.30
C GLU A 73 -18.05 -3.89 15.18
N SER A 74 -16.88 -4.20 14.58
CA SER A 74 -15.69 -4.59 15.32
C SER A 74 -15.18 -3.45 16.20
N LEU A 75 -15.10 -2.23 15.68
CA LEU A 75 -14.69 -1.06 16.46
C LEU A 75 -15.69 -0.74 17.58
N ALA A 76 -16.99 -0.82 17.28
CA ALA A 76 -18.04 -0.61 18.27
C ALA A 76 -17.97 -1.63 19.41
N ALA A 77 -17.67 -2.90 19.12
CA ALA A 77 -17.51 -3.94 20.12
C ALA A 77 -16.31 -3.69 21.04
N ILE A 78 -15.18 -3.21 20.49
CA ILE A 78 -13.97 -2.86 21.26
C ILE A 78 -14.26 -1.67 22.19
N LEU A 79 -14.92 -0.64 21.70
CA LEU A 79 -15.32 0.53 22.50
C LEU A 79 -16.28 0.15 23.63
N LYS A 80 -17.30 -0.71 23.36
CA LYS A 80 -18.23 -1.20 24.38
C LYS A 80 -17.54 -2.01 25.47
N ALA A 81 -16.43 -2.68 25.13
CA ALA A 81 -15.60 -3.40 26.08
C ALA A 81 -14.66 -2.49 26.90
N GLY A 82 -14.76 -1.16 26.73
CA GLY A 82 -14.05 -0.17 27.54
C GLY A 82 -12.62 0.13 27.08
N CYS A 83 -12.18 -0.38 25.92
CA CYS A 83 -10.87 -0.07 25.39
C CYS A 83 -10.94 1.16 24.44
N PRO A 84 -10.13 2.20 24.65
CA PRO A 84 -10.02 3.34 23.73
C PRO A 84 -9.60 2.90 22.32
N VAL A 85 -10.18 3.53 21.29
CA VAL A 85 -9.87 3.25 19.89
C VAL A 85 -9.50 4.53 19.17
N LEU A 86 -8.36 4.54 18.50
CA LEU A 86 -8.00 5.51 17.48
C LEU A 86 -8.24 4.89 16.10
N ALA A 87 -9.29 5.34 15.42
CA ALA A 87 -9.65 4.88 14.09
C ALA A 87 -9.18 5.89 13.04
N LEU A 88 -8.31 5.44 12.12
CA LEU A 88 -7.71 6.25 11.07
C LEU A 88 -8.37 5.91 9.72
N ALA A 89 -8.59 6.91 8.89
CA ALA A 89 -9.22 6.74 7.59
C ALA A 89 -8.55 7.64 6.53
N PRO A 90 -7.26 7.44 6.22
CA PRO A 90 -6.57 8.26 5.23
C PRO A 90 -7.13 8.01 3.83
N HIS A 91 -7.22 9.08 3.02
CA HIS A 91 -7.61 9.05 1.62
C HIS A 91 -6.48 9.53 0.70
N SER A 92 -5.65 10.47 1.15
CA SER A 92 -4.59 11.13 0.39
C SER A 92 -3.23 10.96 1.07
N LEU A 93 -2.14 11.31 0.38
CA LEU A 93 -0.80 11.39 0.99
C LEU A 93 -0.79 12.36 2.18
N ARG A 94 -1.54 13.46 2.09
CA ARG A 94 -1.68 14.43 3.19
C ARG A 94 -2.32 13.81 4.43
N ASP A 95 -3.33 12.98 4.25
CA ASP A 95 -3.99 12.30 5.39
C ASP A 95 -3.05 11.30 6.05
N ILE A 96 -2.23 10.58 5.24
CA ILE A 96 -1.20 9.67 5.73
C ILE A 96 -0.16 10.42 6.59
N GLU A 97 0.25 11.61 6.16
CA GLU A 97 1.13 12.47 6.96
C GLU A 97 0.48 12.88 8.29
N GLN A 98 -0.82 13.19 8.29
CA GLN A 98 -1.56 13.51 9.50
C GLN A 98 -1.64 12.31 10.45
N ASP A 99 -1.85 11.11 9.91
CA ASP A 99 -1.86 9.87 10.69
C ASP A 99 -0.49 9.61 11.34
N ILE A 100 0.61 9.83 10.61
CA ILE A 100 1.98 9.73 11.15
C ILE A 100 2.19 10.72 12.30
N ARG A 101 1.75 11.99 12.16
CA ARG A 101 1.81 12.99 13.23
C ARG A 101 1.04 12.57 14.45
N LEU A 102 -0.19 12.10 14.23
CA LEU A 102 -1.08 11.68 15.30
C LEU A 102 -0.50 10.50 16.08
N ILE A 103 -0.06 9.46 15.38
CA ILE A 103 0.57 8.29 16.01
C ILE A 103 1.86 8.72 16.75
N ALA A 104 2.71 9.52 16.12
CA ALA A 104 3.96 10.00 16.74
C ALA A 104 3.68 10.80 18.03
N SER A 105 2.66 11.64 18.03
CA SER A 105 2.22 12.41 19.22
C SER A 105 1.71 11.48 20.31
N VAL A 106 0.88 10.50 19.97
CA VAL A 106 0.32 9.52 20.91
C VAL A 106 1.42 8.70 21.59
N VAL A 107 2.49 8.35 20.85
CA VAL A 107 3.61 7.57 21.39
C VAL A 107 4.77 8.44 21.93
N GLY A 108 4.60 9.76 22.01
CA GLY A 108 5.52 10.69 22.66
C GLY A 108 6.81 10.96 21.87
N VAL A 109 6.77 10.92 20.54
CA VAL A 109 7.93 11.20 19.66
C VAL A 109 7.55 12.09 18.46
N PRO A 110 6.89 13.25 18.68
CA PRO A 110 6.37 14.07 17.59
C PRO A 110 7.45 14.54 16.60
N GLU A 111 8.67 14.82 17.06
CA GLU A 111 9.77 15.27 16.22
C GLU A 111 10.22 14.17 15.23
N LYS A 112 10.14 12.89 15.63
CA LYS A 112 10.42 11.77 14.73
C LYS A 112 9.33 11.65 13.66
N GLY A 113 8.08 11.93 14.01
CA GLY A 113 6.98 11.99 13.04
C GLY A 113 7.23 13.02 11.95
N GLU A 114 7.62 14.23 12.33
CA GLU A 114 7.95 15.28 11.36
C GLU A 114 9.18 14.93 10.51
N ALA A 115 10.18 14.27 11.07
CA ALA A 115 11.34 13.81 10.31
C ALA A 115 10.95 12.76 9.24
N VAL A 116 10.10 11.79 9.60
CA VAL A 116 9.59 10.78 8.64
C VAL A 116 8.79 11.44 7.52
N ILE A 117 7.94 12.41 7.85
CA ILE A 117 7.14 13.15 6.86
C ILE A 117 8.03 13.97 5.94
N ALA A 118 9.05 14.65 6.49
CA ALA A 118 10.00 15.44 5.71
C ALA A 118 10.76 14.57 4.70
N GLU A 119 11.19 13.37 5.13
CA GLU A 119 11.82 12.37 4.26
C GLU A 119 10.88 11.96 3.11
N MET A 120 9.61 11.59 3.43
CA MET A 120 8.63 11.22 2.42
C MET A 120 8.40 12.34 1.40
N ARG A 121 8.20 13.58 1.87
CA ARG A 121 8.00 14.74 1.00
C ARG A 121 9.18 15.01 0.10
N SER A 122 10.40 14.93 0.64
CA SER A 122 11.64 15.15 -0.12
C SER A 122 11.79 14.12 -1.25
N GLU A 123 11.51 12.84 -0.98
CA GLU A 123 11.56 11.78 -2.00
C GLU A 123 10.50 12.00 -3.09
N ILE A 124 9.25 12.29 -2.69
CA ILE A 124 8.16 12.53 -3.63
C ILE A 124 8.48 13.73 -4.53
N GLU A 125 8.97 14.81 -3.97
CA GLU A 125 9.31 16.03 -4.72
C GLU A 125 10.51 15.80 -5.64
N ALA A 126 11.53 15.08 -5.20
CA ALA A 126 12.68 14.72 -6.04
C ALA A 126 12.27 13.88 -7.26
N VAL A 127 11.33 12.95 -7.09
CA VAL A 127 10.78 12.17 -8.21
C VAL A 127 9.92 13.04 -9.11
N ARG A 128 9.02 13.86 -8.57
CA ARG A 128 8.16 14.77 -9.32
C ARG A 128 8.96 15.73 -10.20
N SER A 129 9.97 16.36 -9.63
CA SER A 129 10.84 17.31 -10.37
C SER A 129 11.56 16.65 -11.56
N ARG A 130 11.92 15.36 -11.45
CA ARG A 130 12.48 14.60 -12.58
C ARG A 130 11.41 14.24 -13.60
N ALA A 131 10.25 13.81 -13.14
CA ALA A 131 9.13 13.39 -13.99
C ALA A 131 8.55 14.57 -14.81
N ASP A 132 8.56 15.79 -14.28
CA ASP A 132 8.09 16.99 -14.99
C ASP A 132 8.92 17.30 -16.24
N SER A 133 10.16 16.84 -16.32
CA SER A 133 11.02 16.97 -17.50
C SER A 133 10.78 15.90 -18.58
N LEU A 134 9.98 14.87 -18.30
CA LEU A 134 9.71 13.79 -19.22
C LEU A 134 8.60 14.17 -20.22
N ALA A 135 8.86 13.88 -21.51
CA ALA A 135 7.91 14.17 -22.58
C ALA A 135 6.69 13.21 -22.55
N ASP A 136 6.94 11.96 -22.20
CA ASP A 136 5.92 10.92 -22.20
C ASP A 136 5.36 10.68 -20.79
N LYS A 137 4.03 10.76 -20.67
CA LYS A 137 3.27 10.45 -19.46
C LYS A 137 2.33 9.28 -19.75
N PRO A 138 2.75 8.03 -19.47
CA PRO A 138 1.95 6.86 -19.82
C PRO A 138 0.62 6.81 -19.03
N LEU A 139 -0.43 6.31 -19.67
CA LEU A 139 -1.71 5.99 -19.02
C LEU A 139 -1.56 4.71 -18.20
N VAL A 140 -1.87 4.79 -16.89
CA VAL A 140 -1.61 3.75 -15.91
C VAL A 140 -2.88 3.28 -15.25
N TYR A 141 -3.19 2.00 -15.35
CA TYR A 141 -4.20 1.35 -14.53
C TYR A 141 -3.56 0.71 -13.30
N CYS A 142 -4.00 1.13 -12.12
CA CYS A 142 -3.58 0.53 -10.84
C CYS A 142 -4.75 -0.22 -10.22
N GLU A 143 -4.57 -1.52 -9.98
CA GLU A 143 -5.58 -2.42 -9.44
C GLU A 143 -5.25 -2.83 -8.01
N GLU A 144 -6.14 -2.48 -7.06
CA GLU A 144 -6.05 -2.85 -5.64
C GLU A 144 -6.69 -4.21 -5.35
N TRP A 145 -7.70 -4.59 -6.13
CA TRP A 145 -8.46 -5.81 -5.95
C TRP A 145 -9.02 -6.34 -7.27
N GLY A 146 -8.98 -7.66 -7.44
CA GLY A 146 -9.31 -8.30 -8.71
C GLY A 146 -10.76 -8.80 -8.86
N LYS A 147 -11.54 -8.90 -7.77
CA LYS A 147 -12.96 -9.36 -7.81
C LYS A 147 -13.77 -8.80 -6.64
N PRO A 148 -14.56 -7.73 -6.85
CA PRO A 148 -14.65 -6.96 -8.11
C PRO A 148 -13.33 -6.25 -8.44
N LEU A 149 -13.16 -5.79 -9.69
CA LEU A 149 -12.02 -4.95 -10.03
C LEU A 149 -12.19 -3.60 -9.32
N ILE A 150 -11.17 -3.21 -8.53
CA ILE A 150 -11.17 -1.95 -7.80
C ILE A 150 -9.89 -1.19 -8.16
N HIS A 151 -10.06 0.07 -8.56
CA HIS A 151 -8.94 1.00 -8.72
C HIS A 151 -8.24 1.23 -7.37
N SER A 152 -6.93 1.37 -7.39
CA SER A 152 -6.18 1.78 -6.20
C SER A 152 -6.63 3.15 -5.67
N GLN A 153 -6.26 3.46 -4.42
CA GLN A 153 -6.71 4.63 -3.67
C GLN A 153 -6.13 5.95 -4.20
N LEU A 154 -6.65 7.08 -3.68
CA LEU A 154 -6.24 8.42 -4.12
C LEU A 154 -4.73 8.67 -3.90
N TRP A 155 -4.15 8.23 -2.78
CA TRP A 155 -2.71 8.37 -2.57
C TRP A 155 -1.87 7.62 -3.63
N VAL A 156 -2.38 6.51 -4.18
CA VAL A 156 -1.71 5.80 -5.30
C VAL A 156 -1.79 6.62 -6.57
N LYS A 157 -2.93 7.25 -6.86
CA LYS A 157 -3.05 8.22 -7.95
C LYS A 157 -2.02 9.34 -7.80
N GLU A 158 -1.90 9.93 -6.60
CA GLU A 158 -0.94 11.01 -6.32
C GLU A 158 0.51 10.55 -6.53
N LEU A 159 0.84 9.28 -6.20
CA LEU A 159 2.16 8.69 -6.46
C LEU A 159 2.40 8.42 -7.96
N VAL A 160 1.39 7.92 -8.69
CA VAL A 160 1.47 7.72 -10.15
C VAL A 160 1.73 9.05 -10.85
N GLU A 161 1.01 10.11 -10.46
CA GLU A 161 1.19 11.45 -11.02
C GLU A 161 2.57 12.04 -10.66
N ALA A 162 3.05 11.84 -9.43
CA ALA A 162 4.40 12.21 -9.03
C ALA A 162 5.47 11.43 -9.81
N ALA A 163 5.21 10.17 -10.16
CA ALA A 163 6.10 9.37 -11.01
C ALA A 163 5.99 9.69 -12.51
N GLY A 164 5.21 10.71 -12.91
CA GLY A 164 5.05 11.12 -14.31
C GLY A 164 4.08 10.27 -15.12
N GLY A 165 3.15 9.56 -14.50
CA GLY A 165 2.07 8.83 -15.16
C GLY A 165 0.74 9.58 -15.12
N ILE A 166 -0.22 9.10 -15.88
CA ILE A 166 -1.63 9.51 -15.85
C ILE A 166 -2.45 8.37 -15.25
N PHE A 167 -3.05 8.59 -14.08
CA PHE A 167 -3.86 7.57 -13.41
C PHE A 167 -5.18 7.37 -14.15
N LEU A 168 -5.50 6.11 -14.52
CA LEU A 168 -6.75 5.75 -15.19
C LEU A 168 -7.87 5.52 -14.17
N GLY A 169 -9.00 6.18 -14.37
CA GLY A 169 -10.26 5.96 -13.65
C GLY A 169 -10.37 6.77 -12.35
N GLN A 170 -11.29 6.34 -11.48
CA GLN A 170 -11.59 7.00 -10.22
C GLN A 170 -11.02 6.18 -9.05
N PRO A 171 -10.17 6.77 -8.19
CA PRO A 171 -9.57 6.07 -7.05
C PRO A 171 -10.60 5.37 -6.15
N GLY A 172 -10.32 4.13 -5.75
CA GLY A 172 -11.14 3.34 -4.85
C GLY A 172 -12.47 2.85 -5.44
N GLN A 173 -12.80 3.17 -6.69
CA GLN A 173 -14.06 2.78 -7.31
C GLN A 173 -13.97 1.43 -8.02
N VAL A 174 -15.10 0.74 -8.07
CA VAL A 174 -15.27 -0.50 -8.83
C VAL A 174 -15.28 -0.17 -10.33
N THR A 175 -14.65 -1.04 -11.11
CA THR A 175 -14.59 -0.96 -12.57
C THR A 175 -14.87 -2.32 -13.22
N SER A 176 -14.82 -2.39 -14.55
CA SER A 176 -14.95 -3.64 -15.30
C SER A 176 -13.74 -3.89 -16.20
N ALA A 177 -13.54 -5.16 -16.56
CA ALA A 177 -12.46 -5.54 -17.47
C ALA A 177 -12.64 -4.89 -18.86
N GLU A 178 -13.89 -4.74 -19.31
CA GLU A 178 -14.23 -4.10 -20.58
C GLU A 178 -13.89 -2.61 -20.56
N ALA A 179 -14.21 -1.91 -19.46
CA ALA A 179 -13.91 -0.48 -19.34
C ALA A 179 -12.40 -0.23 -19.39
N ILE A 180 -11.60 -1.08 -18.73
CA ILE A 180 -10.13 -1.00 -18.76
C ILE A 180 -9.62 -1.33 -20.17
N ALA A 181 -10.15 -2.37 -20.84
CA ALA A 181 -9.74 -2.72 -22.20
C ALA A 181 -10.03 -1.61 -23.21
N VAL A 182 -11.19 -0.94 -23.10
CA VAL A 182 -11.56 0.22 -23.95
C VAL A 182 -10.64 1.41 -23.72
N ALA A 183 -10.25 1.67 -22.46
CA ALA A 183 -9.34 2.76 -22.13
C ALA A 183 -7.90 2.49 -22.59
N ASP A 184 -7.53 1.24 -22.84
CA ASP A 184 -6.26 0.77 -23.38
C ASP A 184 -5.03 1.39 -22.69
N PRO A 185 -4.82 1.15 -21.37
CA PRO A 185 -3.67 1.69 -20.67
C PRO A 185 -2.34 1.17 -21.22
N GLU A 186 -1.30 1.98 -21.10
CA GLU A 186 0.06 1.63 -21.49
C GLU A 186 0.79 0.82 -20.43
N VAL A 187 0.36 0.97 -19.17
CA VAL A 187 0.93 0.27 -18.02
C VAL A 187 -0.20 -0.25 -17.14
N VAL A 188 -0.06 -1.49 -16.69
CA VAL A 188 -0.95 -2.09 -15.68
C VAL A 188 -0.11 -2.43 -14.45
N ILE A 189 -0.54 -1.92 -13.29
CA ILE A 189 0.03 -2.22 -11.99
C ILE A 189 -0.99 -3.01 -11.17
N ALA A 190 -0.62 -4.17 -10.68
CA ALA A 190 -1.43 -4.93 -9.73
C ALA A 190 -0.74 -4.94 -8.36
N ALA A 191 -1.45 -4.44 -7.35
CA ALA A 191 -1.01 -4.39 -5.96
C ALA A 191 -2.16 -4.89 -5.07
N TRP A 192 -2.47 -6.20 -5.15
CA TRP A 192 -3.64 -6.73 -4.45
C TRP A 192 -3.39 -6.86 -2.96
N CYS A 193 -4.30 -6.31 -2.16
CA CYS A 193 -4.24 -6.35 -0.70
C CYS A 193 -4.02 -7.78 -0.17
N GLY A 194 -2.95 -7.96 0.61
CA GLY A 194 -2.55 -9.25 1.19
C GLY A 194 -1.88 -10.23 0.22
N ALA A 195 -1.66 -9.84 -1.04
CA ALA A 195 -1.00 -10.69 -2.02
C ALA A 195 0.53 -10.55 -2.04
N GLY A 196 1.05 -9.45 -1.51
CA GLY A 196 2.48 -9.12 -1.63
C GLY A 196 2.89 -9.05 -3.10
N ASP A 197 3.89 -9.84 -3.48
CA ASP A 197 4.38 -9.95 -4.86
C ASP A 197 3.79 -11.15 -5.64
N ARG A 198 2.78 -11.83 -5.09
CA ARG A 198 2.23 -13.09 -5.62
C ARG A 198 1.04 -12.93 -6.56
N VAL A 199 0.72 -11.71 -7.02
CA VAL A 199 -0.37 -11.51 -7.99
C VAL A 199 -0.09 -12.32 -9.26
N PRO A 200 -1.03 -13.18 -9.74
CA PRO A 200 -0.83 -14.01 -10.93
C PRO A 200 -0.97 -13.16 -12.20
N LEU A 201 0.11 -12.51 -12.65
CA LEU A 201 0.10 -11.56 -13.78
C LEU A 201 -0.36 -12.20 -15.08
N GLU A 202 -0.05 -13.49 -15.31
CA GLU A 202 -0.49 -14.26 -16.48
C GLU A 202 -2.02 -14.38 -16.52
N LYS A 203 -2.64 -14.66 -15.37
CA LYS A 203 -4.11 -14.74 -15.26
C LYS A 203 -4.75 -13.36 -15.41
N LEU A 204 -4.07 -12.33 -14.93
CA LEU A 204 -4.53 -10.96 -15.08
C LEU A 204 -4.48 -10.54 -16.55
N ALA A 205 -3.38 -10.78 -17.26
CA ALA A 205 -3.22 -10.47 -18.68
C ALA A 205 -4.16 -11.30 -19.58
N ALA A 206 -4.54 -12.51 -19.15
CA ALA A 206 -5.46 -13.40 -19.87
C ALA A 206 -6.93 -13.07 -19.68
N ARG A 207 -7.29 -11.97 -19.01
CA ARG A 207 -8.68 -11.53 -18.88
C ARG A 207 -9.28 -11.24 -20.25
N SER A 208 -10.58 -11.48 -20.37
CA SER A 208 -11.33 -11.23 -21.61
C SER A 208 -11.13 -9.79 -22.09
N GLY A 209 -10.75 -9.63 -23.36
CA GLY A 209 -10.50 -8.33 -23.98
C GLY A 209 -9.12 -7.71 -23.71
N TRP A 210 -8.30 -8.27 -22.80
CA TRP A 210 -7.02 -7.66 -22.41
C TRP A 210 -5.83 -8.02 -23.31
N SER A 211 -5.91 -9.13 -24.06
CA SER A 211 -4.80 -9.60 -24.93
C SER A 211 -4.40 -8.58 -26.01
N GLY A 212 -5.32 -7.70 -26.42
CA GLY A 212 -5.07 -6.62 -27.37
C GLY A 212 -4.55 -5.33 -26.77
N MET A 213 -4.61 -5.14 -25.44
CA MET A 213 -4.19 -3.90 -24.78
C MET A 213 -2.71 -3.62 -24.95
N ARG A 214 -2.34 -2.35 -25.07
CA ARG A 214 -0.94 -1.89 -25.19
C ARG A 214 -0.07 -2.43 -24.07
N ALA A 215 -0.52 -2.35 -22.82
CA ALA A 215 0.22 -2.85 -21.65
C ALA A 215 0.53 -4.34 -21.77
N VAL A 216 -0.43 -5.17 -22.18
CA VAL A 216 -0.26 -6.62 -22.30
C VAL A 216 0.69 -6.97 -23.47
N ARG A 217 0.47 -6.34 -24.62
CA ARG A 217 1.30 -6.58 -25.83
C ARG A 217 2.76 -6.16 -25.63
N SER A 218 3.01 -5.09 -24.89
CA SER A 218 4.37 -4.63 -24.59
C SER A 218 4.97 -5.28 -23.33
N GLY A 219 4.22 -6.15 -22.65
CA GLY A 219 4.63 -6.76 -21.39
C GLY A 219 4.79 -5.76 -20.24
N ARG A 220 4.13 -4.58 -20.31
CA ARG A 220 4.15 -3.58 -19.25
C ARG A 220 3.04 -3.83 -18.23
N VAL A 221 3.02 -5.06 -17.72
CA VAL A 221 2.12 -5.51 -16.65
C VAL A 221 2.99 -5.90 -15.48
N TYR A 222 2.79 -5.24 -14.34
CA TYR A 222 3.66 -5.35 -13.18
C TYR A 222 2.89 -5.70 -11.93
N CYS A 223 3.55 -6.40 -11.01
CA CYS A 223 3.13 -6.53 -9.62
C CYS A 223 4.04 -5.65 -8.76
N ILE A 224 3.43 -4.73 -8.00
CA ILE A 224 4.08 -4.02 -6.90
C ILE A 224 3.49 -4.57 -5.61
N ARG A 225 4.33 -4.82 -4.60
CA ARG A 225 3.88 -5.30 -3.30
C ARG A 225 2.85 -4.33 -2.70
N ASP A 226 1.76 -4.86 -2.16
CA ASP A 226 0.72 -4.04 -1.57
C ASP A 226 1.18 -3.26 -0.34
N GLU A 227 2.16 -3.77 0.40
CA GLU A 227 2.80 -3.05 1.53
C GLU A 227 3.51 -1.76 1.07
N TRP A 228 3.86 -1.67 -0.22
CA TRP A 228 4.55 -0.52 -0.79
C TRP A 228 3.61 0.46 -1.51
N LEU A 229 2.41 0.03 -1.88
CA LEU A 229 1.53 0.86 -2.70
C LEU A 229 0.15 1.07 -2.09
N ASN A 230 -0.48 0.03 -1.54
CA ASN A 230 -1.83 0.11 -0.99
C ASN A 230 -1.89 0.15 0.54
N THR A 231 -0.74 0.13 1.22
CA THR A 231 -0.67 0.32 2.67
C THR A 231 -0.32 1.78 2.98
N PRO A 232 -1.21 2.55 3.65
CA PRO A 232 -0.99 3.97 3.93
C PRO A 232 0.06 4.17 5.03
N ALA A 233 1.35 4.10 4.64
CA ALA A 233 2.48 4.14 5.55
C ALA A 233 3.74 4.68 4.82
N PRO A 234 4.86 4.97 5.53
CA PRO A 234 6.09 5.46 4.92
C PRO A 234 6.71 4.53 3.85
N THR A 235 6.31 3.27 3.80
CA THR A 235 6.71 2.30 2.75
C THR A 235 6.24 2.69 1.34
N LEU A 236 5.30 3.64 1.21
CA LEU A 236 4.87 4.22 -0.07
C LEU A 236 6.02 4.80 -0.89
N ILE A 237 7.12 5.19 -0.27
CA ILE A 237 8.34 5.64 -0.98
C ILE A 237 8.96 4.49 -1.79
N HIS A 238 8.93 3.25 -1.33
CA HIS A 238 9.35 2.10 -2.13
C HIS A 238 8.39 1.88 -3.30
N GLY A 239 7.08 2.07 -3.07
CA GLY A 239 6.05 2.03 -4.13
C GLY A 239 6.27 3.10 -5.20
N LEU A 240 6.60 4.33 -4.80
CA LEU A 240 6.94 5.42 -5.72
C LEU A 240 8.13 5.06 -6.60
N ARG A 241 9.21 4.52 -6.01
CA ARG A 241 10.39 4.08 -6.77
C ARG A 241 10.06 2.93 -7.74
N ALA A 242 9.21 1.99 -7.30
CA ALA A 242 8.74 0.91 -8.16
C ALA A 242 7.86 1.42 -9.32
N LEU A 243 7.02 2.44 -9.08
CA LEU A 243 6.26 3.11 -10.13
C LEU A 243 7.19 3.77 -11.15
N VAL A 244 8.21 4.51 -10.72
CA VAL A 244 9.20 5.11 -11.65
C VAL A 244 9.84 4.03 -12.53
N ALA A 245 10.27 2.90 -11.96
CA ALA A 245 10.87 1.81 -12.72
C ALA A 245 9.89 1.14 -13.72
N ALA A 246 8.59 1.07 -13.37
CA ALA A 246 7.56 0.54 -14.26
C ALA A 246 7.17 1.50 -15.38
N LEU A 247 7.09 2.80 -15.06
CA LEU A 247 6.65 3.84 -15.99
C LEU A 247 7.76 4.26 -16.95
N HIS A 248 9.00 4.28 -16.47
CA HIS A 248 10.17 4.77 -17.18
C HIS A 248 11.34 3.78 -17.10
N PRO A 249 11.25 2.63 -17.81
CA PRO A 249 12.23 1.54 -17.70
C PRO A 249 13.64 1.94 -18.14
N ASP A 250 13.78 3.01 -18.91
CA ASP A 250 15.07 3.55 -19.34
C ASP A 250 15.77 4.41 -18.26
N ILE A 251 15.06 4.75 -17.19
CA ILE A 251 15.62 5.44 -16.03
C ILE A 251 16.13 4.38 -15.05
N PRO A 252 17.43 4.40 -14.68
CA PRO A 252 17.96 3.45 -13.70
C PRO A 252 17.18 3.51 -12.39
N GLY A 253 16.47 2.43 -12.05
CA GLY A 253 15.78 2.27 -10.78
C GLY A 253 16.74 1.83 -9.67
N THR A 254 16.32 1.98 -8.42
CA THR A 254 17.00 1.33 -7.29
C THR A 254 16.72 -0.17 -7.32
N PRO A 255 17.73 -1.04 -7.22
CA PRO A 255 17.55 -2.51 -7.31
C PRO A 255 16.47 -3.05 -6.36
N GLU A 256 16.31 -2.42 -5.19
CA GLU A 256 15.39 -2.83 -4.13
C GLU A 256 13.92 -2.58 -4.45
N ALA A 257 13.61 -1.75 -5.44
CA ALA A 257 12.26 -1.34 -5.81
C ALA A 257 11.84 -1.79 -7.21
N ILE A 258 12.50 -2.82 -7.77
CA ILE A 258 12.13 -3.33 -9.10
C ILE A 258 10.82 -4.11 -8.97
N PRO A 259 9.73 -3.70 -9.67
CA PRO A 259 8.48 -4.44 -9.66
C PRO A 259 8.62 -5.75 -10.43
N ARG A 260 7.91 -6.80 -9.99
CA ARG A 260 7.82 -8.04 -10.77
C ARG A 260 7.02 -7.78 -12.06
N ARG A 261 7.59 -8.14 -13.19
CA ARG A 261 7.02 -7.92 -14.53
C ARG A 261 6.42 -9.23 -15.08
N LEU A 262 5.39 -9.10 -15.92
CA LEU A 262 4.88 -10.21 -16.72
C LEU A 262 5.98 -10.73 -17.64
N GLU A 263 6.26 -12.02 -17.56
CA GLU A 263 7.21 -12.67 -18.47
C GLU A 263 6.58 -12.82 -19.87
N ASN A 264 7.19 -12.23 -20.87
CA ASN A 264 6.78 -12.41 -22.26
C ASN A 264 7.27 -13.78 -22.75
N PRO A 265 6.40 -14.70 -23.19
CA PRO A 265 6.81 -16.00 -23.69
C PRO A 265 7.74 -15.94 -24.92
N SER A 266 7.80 -14.80 -25.62
CA SER A 266 8.70 -14.61 -26.77
C SER A 266 10.15 -14.30 -26.40
N THR A 267 10.49 -13.98 -25.16
CA THR A 267 11.88 -13.74 -24.71
C THR A 267 12.56 -15.01 -24.18
N ALA A 268 11.81 -16.07 -23.92
CA ALA A 268 12.34 -17.36 -23.45
C ALA A 268 12.92 -18.26 -24.56
N ALA A 269 12.84 -17.86 -25.84
CA ALA A 269 13.28 -18.66 -27.00
C ALA A 269 14.66 -18.28 -27.56
N CYS A 270 15.42 -17.44 -26.86
CA CYS A 270 16.79 -17.05 -27.28
C CYS A 270 17.80 -17.23 -26.13
N VAL A 271 17.92 -18.44 -25.58
CA VAL A 271 19.10 -18.88 -24.83
C VAL A 271 19.46 -20.30 -25.23
#